data_c62cf65782f22fd3142832c3e992f60c
#
_entry.id   c62cf65782f22fd3142832c3e992f60c
#
_cell.length_a   1.000
_cell.length_b   1.000
_cell.length_c   1.000
_cell.angle_alpha   90.00
_cell.angle_beta   90.00
_cell.angle_gamma   90.00
#
_symmetry.space_group_name_H-M   'P 1'
#
loop_
_entity.id
_entity.type
_entity.pdbx_description
1 polymer ?
#
loop_
_entity_poly.entity_id
_entity_poly.type
_entity_poly.pdbx_seq_one_letter_code
_entity_poly.pdbx_strand_id
1 'polypeptide(L)'
;MIVGIPAVAQDTGPTLGGCPVMPRDSIWNVPVDTLPIDAKSARYVARIGAAHLKPDFGAGFYDGVPMGIPFTVVPMNQPKVPIHYAPFEDEEAVAPESDPGPYPIPRDAPVEGGPASKDDRHVIVVQQGSCTLFELYKAVPTADGSWNAVSSARFDLEGHELRPDGWTSADAAGLPIFPGLVRYDEVAAGEIRHALRFTLPTTRRAYVWPARHFASRSDEPDLPPMGQRFRLKANVDISRFSAANQVILRALKRYGMFLADNGSPLFLSGAPDGRWNNDDLAALREIRASDFEAVDSSRLMRDPNSAQSATRR
;
A
#
# COMPACT_ATOMS: atom_id res chain seq x y z
N MET A 1 -44.70 13.57 21.02
CA MET A 1 -43.87 13.47 19.81
C MET A 1 -42.42 13.37 20.27
N ILE A 2 -41.81 12.18 20.17
CA ILE A 2 -40.39 11.99 20.49
C ILE A 2 -39.65 12.21 19.16
N VAL A 3 -38.95 13.33 19.04
CA VAL A 3 -38.08 13.62 17.91
C VAL A 3 -36.85 12.74 18.06
N GLY A 4 -36.77 11.67 17.25
CA GLY A 4 -35.59 10.84 17.17
C GLY A 4 -34.43 11.67 16.63
N ILE A 5 -33.37 11.79 17.43
CA ILE A 5 -32.07 12.35 16.99
C ILE A 5 -31.52 11.37 15.95
N PRO A 6 -31.22 11.80 14.72
CA PRO A 6 -30.57 10.91 13.76
C PRO A 6 -29.24 10.45 14.34
N ALA A 7 -29.04 9.14 14.40
CA ALA A 7 -27.75 8.56 14.75
C ALA A 7 -26.72 9.07 13.72
N VAL A 8 -25.76 9.85 14.20
CA VAL A 8 -24.59 10.22 13.40
C VAL A 8 -23.90 8.89 13.05
N ALA A 9 -23.88 8.52 11.77
CA ALA A 9 -23.15 7.37 11.31
C ALA A 9 -21.72 7.54 11.79
N GLN A 10 -21.25 6.61 12.65
CA GLN A 10 -19.87 6.61 13.08
C GLN A 10 -19.01 6.40 11.83
N ASP A 11 -18.13 7.35 11.55
CA ASP A 11 -17.16 7.26 10.47
C ASP A 11 -16.15 6.16 10.86
N THR A 12 -16.42 4.93 10.42
CA THR A 12 -15.69 3.71 10.83
C THR A 12 -14.38 3.51 10.07
N GLY A 13 -14.00 4.43 9.16
CA GLY A 13 -12.85 4.21 8.29
C GLY A 13 -13.10 3.14 7.21
N PRO A 14 -12.08 2.78 6.40
CA PRO A 14 -12.20 1.70 5.41
C PRO A 14 -12.32 0.34 6.09
N THR A 15 -13.17 -0.54 5.54
CA THR A 15 -13.37 -1.90 6.06
C THR A 15 -13.32 -2.94 4.95
N LEU A 16 -12.88 -4.16 5.26
CA LEU A 16 -12.93 -5.31 4.38
C LEU A 16 -13.25 -6.58 5.16
N GLY A 17 -14.21 -7.38 4.70
CA GLY A 17 -14.55 -8.67 5.32
C GLY A 17 -14.96 -8.57 6.78
N GLY A 18 -15.49 -7.41 7.22
CA GLY A 18 -15.86 -7.15 8.62
C GLY A 18 -14.70 -6.62 9.48
N CYS A 19 -13.50 -6.50 8.94
CA CYS A 19 -12.34 -5.92 9.62
C CYS A 19 -12.12 -4.46 9.22
N PRO A 20 -11.63 -3.58 10.12
CA PRO A 20 -11.10 -2.29 9.71
C PRO A 20 -9.85 -2.49 8.83
N VAL A 21 -9.60 -1.58 7.91
CA VAL A 21 -8.32 -1.50 7.21
C VAL A 21 -7.49 -0.42 7.90
N MET A 22 -6.83 -0.82 8.96
CA MET A 22 -6.14 0.01 9.97
C MET A 22 -7.11 0.88 10.80
N PRO A 23 -6.73 1.25 12.04
CA PRO A 23 -7.51 2.16 12.86
C PRO A 23 -7.72 3.53 12.20
N ARG A 24 -8.80 4.20 12.55
CA ARG A 24 -9.14 5.52 12.00
C ARG A 24 -8.05 6.57 12.19
N ASP A 25 -7.33 6.53 13.31
CA ASP A 25 -6.22 7.41 13.64
C ASP A 25 -4.85 6.85 13.23
N SER A 26 -4.82 5.77 12.46
CA SER A 26 -3.60 5.31 11.81
C SER A 26 -3.13 6.33 10.76
N ILE A 27 -1.82 6.45 10.60
CA ILE A 27 -1.21 7.31 9.57
C ILE A 27 -1.72 7.00 8.15
N TRP A 28 -2.20 5.78 7.92
CA TRP A 28 -2.82 5.40 6.65
C TRP A 28 -4.14 6.13 6.41
N ASN A 29 -4.94 6.35 7.45
CA ASN A 29 -6.32 6.83 7.38
C ASN A 29 -6.48 8.32 7.72
N VAL A 30 -5.38 9.03 8.06
CA VAL A 30 -5.44 10.47 8.37
C VAL A 30 -5.20 11.34 7.14
N PRO A 31 -6.03 12.39 6.93
CA PRO A 31 -5.82 13.36 5.88
C PRO A 31 -4.50 14.13 6.03
N VAL A 32 -3.90 14.46 4.88
CA VAL A 32 -2.65 15.26 4.81
C VAL A 32 -2.78 16.50 3.93
N ASP A 33 -3.97 16.78 3.44
CA ASP A 33 -4.29 17.90 2.54
C ASP A 33 -3.93 19.28 3.12
N THR A 34 -3.89 19.41 4.44
CA THR A 34 -3.53 20.66 5.15
C THR A 34 -2.14 20.62 5.80
N LEU A 35 -1.35 19.57 5.59
CA LEU A 35 0.01 19.48 6.12
C LEU A 35 0.95 20.46 5.39
N PRO A 36 2.03 20.92 6.05
CA PRO A 36 3.07 21.68 5.40
C PRO A 36 3.72 20.88 4.26
N ILE A 37 4.17 21.59 3.24
CA ILE A 37 5.02 21.02 2.20
C ILE A 37 6.39 20.73 2.82
N ASP A 38 6.96 19.55 2.52
CA ASP A 38 8.31 19.19 2.94
C ASP A 38 9.32 20.13 2.29
N ALA A 39 10.32 20.58 3.06
CA ALA A 39 11.34 21.52 2.60
C ALA A 39 12.16 21.01 1.38
N LYS A 40 12.24 19.69 1.18
CA LYS A 40 12.90 19.06 0.03
C LYS A 40 11.94 18.69 -1.10
N SER A 41 10.65 18.99 -0.98
CA SER A 41 9.62 18.57 -1.95
C SER A 41 10.00 18.90 -3.39
N ALA A 42 10.45 20.13 -3.67
CA ALA A 42 10.84 20.54 -5.01
C ALA A 42 12.04 19.72 -5.56
N ARG A 43 12.99 19.34 -4.71
CA ARG A 43 14.15 18.53 -5.08
C ARG A 43 13.73 17.10 -5.36
N TYR A 44 12.89 16.50 -4.52
CA TYR A 44 12.33 15.16 -4.73
C TYR A 44 11.58 15.09 -6.05
N VAL A 45 10.66 16.03 -6.31
CA VAL A 45 9.91 16.09 -7.55
C VAL A 45 10.84 16.26 -8.78
N ALA A 46 11.87 17.09 -8.67
CA ALA A 46 12.86 17.26 -9.75
C ALA A 46 13.62 15.96 -10.04
N ARG A 47 13.94 15.15 -9.00
CA ARG A 47 14.61 13.85 -9.17
C ARG A 47 13.69 12.77 -9.75
N ILE A 48 12.39 12.80 -9.45
CA ILE A 48 11.39 11.94 -10.09
C ILE A 48 11.27 12.30 -11.59
N GLY A 49 11.46 13.56 -11.94
CA GLY A 49 11.58 14.03 -13.33
C GLY A 49 10.26 14.05 -14.08
N ALA A 50 10.28 13.62 -15.33
CA ALA A 50 9.13 13.67 -16.25
C ALA A 50 8.18 12.46 -16.11
N ALA A 51 8.24 11.73 -15.02
CA ALA A 51 7.37 10.58 -14.81
C ALA A 51 5.89 10.96 -14.73
N HIS A 52 5.04 10.04 -15.11
CA HIS A 52 3.58 10.15 -15.09
C HIS A 52 3.00 9.12 -14.10
N LEU A 53 1.91 9.48 -13.44
CA LEU A 53 1.18 8.56 -12.60
C LEU A 53 0.68 7.38 -13.43
N LYS A 54 1.05 6.18 -13.06
CA LYS A 54 0.70 4.98 -13.80
C LYS A 54 -0.03 4.01 -12.90
N PRO A 55 -1.32 3.71 -13.15
CA PRO A 55 -2.00 2.64 -12.43
C PRO A 55 -1.32 1.31 -12.76
N ASP A 56 -0.90 0.60 -11.73
CA ASP A 56 -0.31 -0.73 -11.83
C ASP A 56 -1.32 -1.78 -11.38
N PHE A 57 -2.53 -1.66 -11.88
CA PHE A 57 -3.68 -2.52 -11.64
C PHE A 57 -4.72 -2.33 -12.74
N GLY A 58 -5.65 -3.28 -12.83
CA GLY A 58 -6.71 -3.22 -13.85
C GLY A 58 -7.51 -4.51 -13.92
N ALA A 59 -8.25 -4.66 -15.04
CA ALA A 59 -8.98 -5.87 -15.38
C ALA A 59 -8.15 -6.78 -16.28
N GLY A 60 -8.08 -8.06 -15.93
CA GLY A 60 -7.46 -9.08 -16.78
C GLY A 60 -5.94 -9.02 -16.83
N PHE A 61 -5.37 -8.96 -18.02
CA PHE A 61 -3.95 -9.15 -18.27
C PHE A 61 -3.35 -7.96 -19.04
N TYR A 62 -2.11 -7.68 -18.75
CA TYR A 62 -1.28 -6.80 -19.56
C TYR A 62 -0.05 -7.59 -20.01
N ASP A 63 0.16 -7.72 -21.32
CA ASP A 63 1.24 -8.50 -21.92
C ASP A 63 1.31 -9.96 -21.41
N GLY A 64 0.14 -10.57 -21.18
CA GLY A 64 0.01 -11.95 -20.70
C GLY A 64 0.18 -12.13 -19.19
N VAL A 65 0.43 -11.05 -18.43
CA VAL A 65 0.60 -11.06 -16.98
C VAL A 65 -0.65 -10.49 -16.31
N PRO A 66 -1.22 -11.15 -15.27
CA PRO A 66 -2.30 -10.57 -14.48
C PRO A 66 -1.91 -9.23 -13.88
N MET A 67 -2.81 -8.24 -13.97
CA MET A 67 -2.54 -6.88 -13.50
C MET A 67 -2.83 -6.74 -12.01
N GLY A 68 -1.94 -6.03 -11.30
CA GLY A 68 -2.14 -5.62 -9.91
C GLY A 68 -1.79 -6.67 -8.86
N ILE A 69 -1.84 -6.26 -7.59
CA ILE A 69 -1.49 -7.10 -6.44
C ILE A 69 -2.77 -7.72 -5.88
N PRO A 70 -2.99 -9.03 -6.06
CA PRO A 70 -4.21 -9.69 -5.60
C PRO A 70 -4.18 -9.90 -4.09
N PHE A 71 -5.37 -10.01 -3.49
CA PHE A 71 -5.54 -10.42 -2.10
C PHE A 71 -6.70 -11.39 -1.96
N THR A 72 -6.71 -12.12 -0.87
CA THR A 72 -7.84 -12.99 -0.51
C THR A 72 -8.29 -12.75 0.93
N VAL A 73 -9.58 -12.94 1.18
CA VAL A 73 -10.17 -12.87 2.51
C VAL A 73 -10.53 -14.29 2.94
N VAL A 74 -10.05 -14.68 4.11
CA VAL A 74 -10.28 -16.03 4.64
C VAL A 74 -11.02 -15.99 5.97
N PRO A 75 -11.82 -17.02 6.31
CA PRO A 75 -12.49 -17.10 7.60
C PRO A 75 -11.49 -17.35 8.73
N MET A 76 -11.93 -17.12 9.97
CA MET A 76 -11.11 -17.35 11.18
C MET A 76 -10.58 -18.78 11.30
N ASN A 77 -11.33 -19.75 10.81
CA ASN A 77 -10.98 -21.19 10.86
C ASN A 77 -10.21 -21.69 9.63
N GLN A 78 -9.71 -20.78 8.77
CA GLN A 78 -8.84 -21.20 7.66
C GLN A 78 -7.65 -21.99 8.20
N PRO A 79 -7.37 -23.19 7.70
CA PRO A 79 -6.21 -23.97 8.09
C PRO A 79 -4.92 -23.18 7.88
N LYS A 80 -4.02 -23.23 8.86
CA LYS A 80 -2.71 -22.59 8.77
C LYS A 80 -1.68 -23.57 8.22
N VAL A 81 -0.83 -23.06 7.34
CA VAL A 81 0.24 -23.82 6.67
C VAL A 81 1.61 -23.28 7.05
N PRO A 82 2.66 -24.11 7.09
CA PRO A 82 4.04 -23.67 7.33
C PRO A 82 4.51 -22.68 6.26
N ILE A 83 5.34 -21.73 6.68
CA ILE A 83 6.08 -20.81 5.81
C ILE A 83 7.55 -21.09 5.99
N HIS A 84 8.26 -21.35 4.89
CA HIS A 84 9.69 -21.57 4.85
C HIS A 84 10.39 -20.42 4.14
N TYR A 85 11.41 -19.86 4.76
CA TYR A 85 12.19 -18.79 4.14
C TYR A 85 13.27 -19.41 3.29
N ALA A 86 13.23 -19.15 1.99
CA ALA A 86 14.12 -19.68 1.00
C ALA A 86 14.47 -18.63 -0.06
N PRO A 87 15.67 -18.66 -0.64
CA PRO A 87 16.02 -17.81 -1.77
C PRO A 87 15.08 -18.02 -2.96
N PHE A 88 14.86 -16.97 -3.73
CA PHE A 88 14.14 -17.04 -4.99
C PHE A 88 14.91 -16.24 -6.06
N GLU A 89 15.24 -16.89 -7.18
CA GLU A 89 16.12 -16.34 -8.24
C GLU A 89 17.46 -15.84 -7.61
N ASP A 90 17.75 -14.55 -7.72
CA ASP A 90 18.95 -13.90 -7.17
C ASP A 90 18.74 -13.21 -5.82
N GLU A 91 17.56 -13.40 -5.20
CA GLU A 91 17.22 -12.81 -3.92
C GLU A 91 17.37 -13.79 -2.77
N GLU A 92 18.14 -13.39 -1.76
CA GLU A 92 18.37 -14.15 -0.54
C GLU A 92 17.18 -14.06 0.42
N ALA A 93 16.94 -15.12 1.17
CA ALA A 93 15.88 -15.15 2.18
C ALA A 93 16.15 -14.17 3.34
N VAL A 94 15.13 -13.42 3.76
CA VAL A 94 15.19 -12.43 4.85
C VAL A 94 14.47 -12.95 6.10
N ALA A 95 14.80 -14.17 6.50
CA ALA A 95 14.18 -14.84 7.65
C ALA A 95 14.31 -14.07 8.99
N PRO A 96 15.44 -13.41 9.32
CA PRO A 96 15.57 -12.68 10.58
C PRO A 96 14.64 -11.47 10.72
N GLU A 97 14.16 -10.92 9.58
CA GLU A 97 13.26 -9.77 9.53
C GLU A 97 11.82 -10.19 9.17
N SER A 98 11.52 -11.48 9.17
CA SER A 98 10.22 -12.03 8.80
C SER A 98 9.48 -12.58 10.00
N ASP A 99 8.15 -12.41 10.02
CA ASP A 99 7.32 -13.00 11.06
C ASP A 99 7.12 -14.49 10.78
N PRO A 100 7.42 -15.39 11.74
CA PRO A 100 7.34 -16.81 11.51
C PRO A 100 5.90 -17.29 11.28
N GLY A 101 5.74 -18.30 10.41
CA GLY A 101 4.48 -19.02 10.24
C GLY A 101 4.06 -19.80 11.52
N PRO A 102 2.92 -20.54 11.47
CA PRO A 102 2.12 -20.83 10.29
C PRO A 102 1.11 -19.72 9.94
N TYR A 103 0.78 -19.60 8.63
CA TYR A 103 -0.15 -18.59 8.10
C TYR A 103 -1.42 -19.24 7.51
N PRO A 104 -2.58 -18.56 7.57
CA PRO A 104 -3.85 -19.09 7.06
C PRO A 104 -3.98 -18.88 5.54
N ILE A 105 -3.02 -19.41 4.76
CA ILE A 105 -2.97 -19.22 3.31
C ILE A 105 -3.66 -20.40 2.62
N PRO A 106 -4.72 -20.16 1.81
CA PRO A 106 -5.30 -21.19 0.96
C PRO A 106 -4.28 -21.71 -0.06
N ARG A 107 -4.38 -22.98 -0.42
CA ARG A 107 -3.49 -23.60 -1.39
C ARG A 107 -3.55 -22.93 -2.78
N ASP A 108 -4.70 -22.39 -3.12
CA ASP A 108 -5.02 -21.70 -4.36
C ASP A 108 -5.02 -20.16 -4.20
N ALA A 109 -4.38 -19.66 -3.15
CA ALA A 109 -4.25 -18.22 -2.96
C ALA A 109 -3.65 -17.56 -4.22
N PRO A 110 -4.23 -16.45 -4.70
CA PRO A 110 -3.73 -15.78 -5.89
C PRO A 110 -2.33 -15.21 -5.62
N VAL A 111 -1.43 -15.40 -6.60
CA VAL A 111 -0.07 -14.88 -6.60
C VAL A 111 0.00 -13.73 -7.59
N GLU A 112 0.60 -12.63 -7.21
CA GLU A 112 0.86 -11.50 -8.10
C GLU A 112 1.64 -11.93 -9.33
N GLY A 113 1.23 -11.44 -10.49
CA GLY A 113 1.79 -11.84 -11.77
C GLY A 113 1.44 -13.26 -12.20
N GLY A 114 0.69 -14.00 -11.38
CA GLY A 114 0.27 -15.38 -11.64
C GLY A 114 1.30 -16.44 -11.21
N PRO A 115 0.95 -17.73 -11.33
CA PRO A 115 1.75 -18.82 -10.77
C PRO A 115 3.13 -18.99 -11.44
N ALA A 116 3.29 -18.54 -12.68
CA ALA A 116 4.56 -18.61 -13.43
C ALA A 116 5.41 -17.34 -13.35
N SER A 117 4.93 -16.31 -12.63
CA SER A 117 5.68 -15.06 -12.48
C SER A 117 7.06 -15.29 -11.86
N LYS A 118 8.04 -14.50 -12.29
CA LYS A 118 9.36 -14.39 -11.69
C LYS A 118 9.56 -13.07 -10.95
N ASP A 119 8.54 -12.19 -11.01
CA ASP A 119 8.55 -10.89 -10.36
C ASP A 119 8.22 -11.01 -8.86
N ASP A 120 7.62 -10.00 -8.25
CA ASP A 120 7.48 -9.88 -6.78
C ASP A 120 6.62 -10.96 -6.13
N ARG A 121 5.68 -11.56 -6.87
CA ARG A 121 4.92 -12.73 -6.41
C ARG A 121 4.28 -12.55 -5.03
N HIS A 122 3.73 -11.37 -4.77
CA HIS A 122 3.05 -11.14 -3.48
C HIS A 122 1.85 -12.07 -3.31
N VAL A 123 1.71 -12.58 -2.08
CA VAL A 123 0.50 -13.27 -1.61
C VAL A 123 0.00 -12.54 -0.39
N ILE A 124 -1.22 -12.03 -0.48
CA ILE A 124 -1.84 -11.21 0.57
C ILE A 124 -3.11 -11.89 1.06
N VAL A 125 -3.20 -12.10 2.39
CA VAL A 125 -4.34 -12.74 3.05
C VAL A 125 -4.83 -11.88 4.21
N VAL A 126 -6.14 -11.57 4.21
CA VAL A 126 -6.84 -10.93 5.32
C VAL A 126 -7.67 -11.99 6.04
N GLN A 127 -7.36 -12.29 7.30
CA GLN A 127 -8.13 -13.23 8.11
C GLN A 127 -9.25 -12.51 8.85
N GLN A 128 -10.50 -12.86 8.54
CA GLN A 128 -11.67 -12.39 9.27
C GLN A 128 -11.66 -12.84 10.73
N GLY A 129 -12.31 -12.10 11.60
CA GLY A 129 -12.46 -12.42 13.01
C GLY A 129 -11.24 -12.07 13.86
N SER A 130 -10.01 -12.35 13.41
CA SER A 130 -8.78 -11.86 14.03
C SER A 130 -8.31 -10.52 13.46
N CYS A 131 -8.87 -10.10 12.34
CA CYS A 131 -8.48 -8.92 11.60
C CYS A 131 -6.96 -8.83 11.38
N THR A 132 -6.33 -9.96 11.09
CA THR A 132 -4.90 -10.06 10.86
C THR A 132 -4.61 -10.13 9.37
N LEU A 133 -3.69 -9.29 8.93
CA LEU A 133 -3.14 -9.28 7.58
C LEU A 133 -1.86 -10.09 7.54
N PHE A 134 -1.72 -10.96 6.54
CA PHE A 134 -0.52 -11.73 6.24
C PHE A 134 -0.07 -11.43 4.82
N GLU A 135 1.19 -11.09 4.65
CA GLU A 135 1.78 -10.75 3.37
C GLU A 135 3.10 -11.52 3.18
N LEU A 136 3.28 -12.06 1.97
CA LEU A 136 4.47 -12.78 1.56
C LEU A 136 5.06 -12.13 0.31
N TYR A 137 6.39 -12.07 0.24
CA TYR A 137 7.16 -11.65 -0.92
C TYR A 137 7.87 -12.85 -1.54
N LYS A 138 7.90 -12.94 -2.88
CA LYS A 138 8.45 -14.07 -3.66
C LYS A 138 7.83 -15.40 -3.20
N ALA A 139 6.52 -15.43 -3.05
CA ALA A 139 5.80 -16.59 -2.54
C ALA A 139 5.66 -17.72 -3.56
N VAL A 140 5.98 -18.95 -3.15
CA VAL A 140 5.90 -20.15 -3.99
C VAL A 140 5.20 -21.27 -3.20
N PRO A 141 4.06 -21.78 -3.68
CA PRO A 141 3.41 -22.94 -3.05
C PRO A 141 4.24 -24.21 -3.27
N THR A 142 4.32 -25.06 -2.26
CA THR A 142 5.04 -26.34 -2.31
C THR A 142 4.08 -27.52 -2.47
N ALA A 143 4.61 -28.68 -2.86
CA ALA A 143 3.83 -29.88 -3.10
C ALA A 143 3.14 -30.41 -1.82
N ASP A 144 3.75 -30.23 -0.65
CA ASP A 144 3.23 -30.66 0.66
C ASP A 144 2.17 -29.70 1.24
N GLY A 145 1.89 -28.59 0.55
CA GLY A 145 0.90 -27.58 0.96
C GLY A 145 1.45 -26.47 1.84
N SER A 146 2.75 -26.43 2.09
CA SER A 146 3.44 -25.29 2.69
C SER A 146 3.75 -24.21 1.64
N TRP A 147 4.33 -23.08 2.04
CA TRP A 147 4.78 -22.02 1.16
C TRP A 147 6.25 -21.66 1.43
N ASN A 148 7.02 -21.45 0.37
CA ASN A 148 8.29 -20.76 0.45
C ASN A 148 8.09 -19.28 0.21
N ALA A 149 8.88 -18.43 0.86
CA ALA A 149 8.90 -16.99 0.65
C ALA A 149 10.32 -16.43 0.90
N VAL A 150 10.66 -15.32 0.27
CA VAL A 150 11.89 -14.56 0.59
C VAL A 150 11.68 -13.79 1.89
N SER A 151 10.55 -13.13 2.06
CA SER A 151 10.15 -12.46 3.30
C SER A 151 8.66 -12.57 3.56
N SER A 152 8.27 -12.28 4.80
CA SER A 152 6.86 -12.19 5.18
C SER A 152 6.63 -11.18 6.29
N ALA A 153 5.39 -10.71 6.40
CA ALA A 153 4.97 -9.84 7.48
C ALA A 153 3.55 -10.17 7.94
N ARG A 154 3.30 -9.94 9.22
CA ARG A 154 1.99 -10.00 9.84
C ARG A 154 1.66 -8.66 10.46
N PHE A 155 0.45 -8.14 10.20
CA PHE A 155 -0.04 -6.89 10.75
C PHE A 155 -1.40 -7.09 11.41
N ASP A 156 -1.58 -6.45 12.56
CA ASP A 156 -2.89 -6.30 13.19
C ASP A 156 -3.62 -5.11 12.56
N LEU A 157 -4.73 -5.38 11.86
CA LEU A 157 -5.52 -4.33 11.21
C LEU A 157 -6.32 -3.46 12.22
N GLU A 158 -6.41 -3.87 13.47
CA GLU A 158 -7.02 -3.12 14.57
C GLU A 158 -5.97 -2.40 15.43
N GLY A 159 -4.68 -2.67 15.19
CA GLY A 159 -3.55 -2.14 15.93
C GLY A 159 -2.82 -0.99 15.25
N HIS A 160 -1.82 -0.46 15.95
CA HIS A 160 -0.95 0.61 15.46
C HIS A 160 0.53 0.21 15.45
N GLU A 161 0.84 -1.04 15.71
CA GLU A 161 2.22 -1.49 15.79
C GLU A 161 2.91 -1.37 14.42
N LEU A 162 4.07 -0.76 14.41
CA LEU A 162 5.00 -0.79 13.28
C LEU A 162 5.94 -1.99 13.45
N ARG A 163 6.51 -2.44 12.36
CA ARG A 163 7.57 -3.44 12.41
C ARG A 163 8.76 -2.93 13.23
N PRO A 164 9.61 -3.83 13.78
CA PRO A 164 10.86 -3.43 14.41
C PRO A 164 11.68 -2.49 13.53
N ASP A 165 12.43 -1.59 14.14
CA ASP A 165 13.28 -0.66 13.42
C ASP A 165 14.35 -1.40 12.58
N GLY A 166 14.48 -1.03 11.31
CA GLY A 166 15.36 -1.68 10.37
C GLY A 166 14.79 -2.93 9.69
N TRP A 167 13.58 -3.39 10.05
CA TRP A 167 12.98 -4.58 9.44
C TRP A 167 12.20 -4.23 8.17
N THR A 168 12.42 -5.04 7.12
CA THR A 168 11.55 -5.05 5.94
C THR A 168 10.19 -5.69 6.25
N SER A 169 9.30 -5.71 5.28
CA SER A 169 8.08 -6.53 5.25
C SER A 169 8.04 -7.35 3.97
N ALA A 170 6.85 -7.63 3.44
CA ALA A 170 6.69 -8.00 2.04
C ALA A 170 6.88 -6.78 1.10
N ASP A 171 6.98 -5.57 1.67
CA ASP A 171 7.24 -4.31 1.00
C ASP A 171 8.55 -3.70 1.51
N ALA A 172 9.36 -3.13 0.62
CA ALA A 172 10.72 -2.67 0.94
C ALA A 172 10.77 -1.61 2.05
N ALA A 173 9.72 -0.81 2.22
CA ALA A 173 9.64 0.18 3.28
C ALA A 173 9.36 -0.39 4.68
N GLY A 174 9.13 -1.69 4.82
CA GLY A 174 8.64 -2.29 6.06
C GLY A 174 7.20 -1.88 6.41
N LEU A 175 6.43 -1.48 5.41
CA LEU A 175 5.02 -1.11 5.51
C LEU A 175 4.12 -2.28 5.05
N PRO A 176 2.84 -2.32 5.45
CA PRO A 176 1.87 -3.21 4.84
C PRO A 176 1.50 -2.75 3.43
N ILE A 177 1.35 -3.69 2.49
CA ILE A 177 0.95 -3.43 1.11
C ILE A 177 -0.55 -3.18 1.03
N PHE A 178 -1.36 -4.08 1.60
CA PHE A 178 -2.81 -4.11 1.45
C PHE A 178 -3.51 -2.78 1.79
N PRO A 179 -3.19 -2.07 2.89
CA PRO A 179 -3.84 -0.80 3.20
C PRO A 179 -3.61 0.29 2.15
N GLY A 180 -2.54 0.20 1.38
CA GLY A 180 -2.16 1.17 0.35
C GLY A 180 -2.71 0.87 -1.05
N LEU A 181 -3.38 -0.25 -1.27
CA LEU A 181 -3.92 -0.63 -2.58
C LEU A 181 -5.15 0.19 -2.95
N VAL A 182 -5.24 0.61 -4.20
CA VAL A 182 -6.51 1.06 -4.79
C VAL A 182 -7.42 -0.15 -4.96
N ARG A 183 -8.61 -0.13 -4.38
CA ARG A 183 -9.60 -1.22 -4.46
C ARG A 183 -10.86 -0.77 -5.18
N TYR A 184 -11.36 -1.61 -6.09
CA TYR A 184 -12.51 -1.27 -6.93
C TYR A 184 -13.77 -0.94 -6.11
N ASP A 185 -14.05 -1.69 -5.04
CA ASP A 185 -15.27 -1.49 -4.23
C ASP A 185 -15.30 -0.11 -3.56
N GLU A 186 -14.15 0.45 -3.18
CA GLU A 186 -14.06 1.81 -2.63
C GLU A 186 -14.32 2.86 -3.72
N VAL A 187 -13.76 2.64 -4.92
CA VAL A 187 -14.02 3.52 -6.06
C VAL A 187 -15.50 3.47 -6.46
N ALA A 188 -16.10 2.28 -6.50
CA ALA A 188 -17.53 2.10 -6.77
C ALA A 188 -18.42 2.73 -5.68
N ALA A 189 -17.97 2.74 -4.42
CA ALA A 189 -18.63 3.43 -3.31
C ALA A 189 -18.45 4.97 -3.35
N GLY A 190 -17.58 5.48 -4.23
CA GLY A 190 -17.37 6.90 -4.47
C GLY A 190 -16.28 7.55 -3.61
N GLU A 191 -15.61 6.83 -2.71
CA GLU A 191 -14.59 7.39 -1.83
C GLU A 191 -13.55 6.35 -1.40
N ILE A 192 -12.27 6.72 -1.49
CA ILE A 192 -11.13 6.04 -0.84
C ILE A 192 -10.73 6.89 0.36
N ARG A 193 -10.69 6.28 1.56
CA ARG A 193 -10.45 6.98 2.83
C ARG A 193 -9.11 6.64 3.47
N HIS A 194 -8.11 6.36 2.67
CA HIS A 194 -6.75 6.03 3.12
C HIS A 194 -5.70 6.55 2.14
N ALA A 195 -4.44 6.59 2.60
CA ALA A 195 -3.29 6.82 1.74
C ALA A 195 -3.08 5.65 0.79
N LEU A 196 -2.56 5.95 -0.38
CA LEU A 196 -2.22 4.95 -1.38
C LEU A 196 -0.72 4.59 -1.30
N ARG A 197 -0.29 3.60 -2.08
CA ARG A 197 1.08 3.12 -2.19
C ARG A 197 1.60 3.38 -3.60
N PHE A 198 2.88 3.80 -3.71
CA PHE A 198 3.54 3.95 -5.01
C PHE A 198 5.01 3.59 -4.96
N THR A 199 5.63 3.41 -6.13
CA THR A 199 7.03 3.03 -6.30
C THR A 199 7.83 4.09 -7.05
N LEU A 200 9.15 4.06 -6.85
CA LEU A 200 10.14 4.81 -7.64
C LEU A 200 11.33 3.90 -7.97
N PRO A 201 12.04 4.11 -9.10
CA PRO A 201 13.15 3.24 -9.49
C PRO A 201 14.37 3.35 -8.58
N THR A 202 14.54 4.48 -7.90
CA THR A 202 15.64 4.69 -6.96
C THR A 202 15.16 5.60 -5.84
N THR A 203 15.44 5.18 -4.61
CA THR A 203 15.15 5.92 -3.38
C THR A 203 16.45 6.24 -2.65
N ARG A 204 16.40 7.07 -1.65
CA ARG A 204 17.54 7.31 -0.78
C ARG A 204 17.76 6.11 0.16
N ARG A 205 18.99 5.80 0.52
CA ARG A 205 19.36 4.85 1.59
C ARG A 205 18.96 5.41 2.96
N ALA A 206 17.67 5.62 3.15
CA ALA A 206 17.06 6.13 4.36
C ALA A 206 15.55 5.88 4.33
N TYR A 207 14.93 5.96 5.48
CA TYR A 207 13.48 5.96 5.61
C TYR A 207 13.04 7.08 6.59
N VAL A 208 11.78 7.43 6.49
CA VAL A 208 11.08 8.33 7.42
C VAL A 208 9.82 7.64 7.93
N TRP A 209 9.43 7.96 9.14
CA TRP A 209 8.19 7.46 9.72
C TRP A 209 7.01 7.63 8.76
N PRO A 210 6.14 6.59 8.58
CA PRO A 210 6.05 5.34 9.34
C PRO A 210 6.91 4.18 8.80
N ALA A 211 7.68 4.35 7.74
CA ALA A 211 8.55 3.29 7.22
C ALA A 211 9.60 2.85 8.26
N ARG A 212 10.07 1.62 8.11
CA ARG A 212 11.02 0.98 9.03
C ARG A 212 12.28 0.48 8.34
N HIS A 213 12.30 0.49 7.00
CA HIS A 213 13.39 -0.08 6.19
C HIS A 213 13.59 0.71 4.90
N PHE A 214 14.72 0.51 4.24
CA PHE A 214 15.08 1.04 2.93
C PHE A 214 15.74 -0.04 2.06
N ALA A 215 15.50 -0.01 0.74
CA ALA A 215 16.09 -0.99 -0.19
C ALA A 215 17.23 -0.42 -1.04
N SER A 216 17.24 0.88 -1.32
CA SER A 216 18.27 1.50 -2.16
C SER A 216 19.59 1.72 -1.45
N ARG A 217 20.69 1.67 -2.22
CA ARG A 217 22.06 1.93 -1.73
C ARG A 217 22.52 3.39 -1.94
N SER A 218 21.69 4.25 -2.52
CA SER A 218 22.06 5.62 -2.88
C SER A 218 21.98 6.57 -1.69
N ASP A 219 23.05 7.30 -1.44
CA ASP A 219 23.09 8.36 -0.42
C ASP A 219 22.74 9.76 -0.99
N GLU A 220 22.30 9.84 -2.25
CA GLU A 220 21.91 11.08 -2.92
C GLU A 220 20.85 11.83 -2.11
N PRO A 221 21.15 13.05 -1.58
CA PRO A 221 20.28 13.74 -0.64
C PRO A 221 18.97 14.26 -1.23
N ASP A 222 18.89 14.37 -2.55
CA ASP A 222 17.73 14.84 -3.29
C ASP A 222 16.81 13.70 -3.75
N LEU A 223 17.15 12.44 -3.46
CA LEU A 223 16.25 11.31 -3.59
C LEU A 223 15.32 11.23 -2.37
N PRO A 224 14.02 10.96 -2.57
CA PRO A 224 13.11 10.74 -1.45
C PRO A 224 13.46 9.46 -0.70
N PRO A 225 13.36 9.46 0.64
CA PRO A 225 13.49 8.25 1.46
C PRO A 225 12.22 7.40 1.40
N MET A 226 12.31 6.10 1.74
CA MET A 226 11.13 5.25 1.96
C MET A 226 10.23 5.87 3.04
N GLY A 227 8.92 5.70 2.91
CA GLY A 227 7.93 6.30 3.79
C GLY A 227 7.62 7.77 3.51
N GLN A 228 8.34 8.43 2.61
CA GLN A 228 8.00 9.80 2.24
C GLN A 228 6.59 9.85 1.65
N ARG A 229 5.75 10.70 2.23
CA ARG A 229 4.39 10.89 1.76
C ARG A 229 4.31 12.01 0.74
N PHE A 230 3.66 11.72 -0.39
CA PHE A 230 3.34 12.70 -1.43
C PHE A 230 1.83 12.89 -1.51
N ARG A 231 1.39 14.07 -1.92
CA ARG A 231 -0.02 14.33 -2.25
C ARG A 231 -0.13 15.02 -3.60
N LEU A 232 -1.23 14.80 -4.28
CA LEU A 232 -1.59 15.58 -5.46
C LEU A 232 -1.93 17.01 -5.02
N LYS A 233 -1.35 18.00 -5.69
CA LYS A 233 -1.55 19.42 -5.36
C LYS A 233 -3.02 19.82 -5.44
N ALA A 234 -3.46 20.67 -4.54
CA ALA A 234 -4.86 21.10 -4.44
C ALA A 234 -5.38 21.78 -5.73
N ASN A 235 -4.52 22.53 -6.41
CA ASN A 235 -4.86 23.29 -7.62
C ASN A 235 -4.90 22.47 -8.91
N VAL A 236 -4.56 21.17 -8.88
CA VAL A 236 -4.69 20.31 -10.07
C VAL A 236 -6.18 20.12 -10.39
N ASP A 237 -6.59 20.50 -11.59
CA ASP A 237 -7.96 20.28 -12.04
C ASP A 237 -8.19 18.81 -12.38
N ILE A 238 -9.11 18.17 -11.67
CA ILE A 238 -9.50 16.77 -11.85
C ILE A 238 -10.89 16.62 -12.48
N SER A 239 -11.57 17.72 -12.81
CA SER A 239 -12.97 17.70 -13.28
C SER A 239 -13.15 17.00 -14.63
N ARG A 240 -12.09 16.94 -15.43
CA ARG A 240 -12.07 16.30 -16.76
C ARG A 240 -11.97 14.77 -16.73
N PHE A 241 -11.60 14.21 -15.58
CA PHE A 241 -11.48 12.76 -15.42
C PHE A 241 -12.84 12.12 -15.16
N SER A 242 -12.97 10.83 -15.44
CA SER A 242 -14.15 10.05 -15.11
C SER A 242 -14.46 10.07 -13.61
N ALA A 243 -15.67 9.68 -13.23
CA ALA A 243 -16.07 9.61 -11.83
C ALA A 243 -15.14 8.66 -11.04
N ALA A 244 -14.76 7.52 -11.61
CA ALA A 244 -13.86 6.55 -10.99
C ALA A 244 -12.46 7.14 -10.77
N ASN A 245 -11.86 7.73 -11.80
CA ASN A 245 -10.55 8.37 -11.68
C ASN A 245 -10.58 9.57 -10.74
N GLN A 246 -11.68 10.34 -10.70
CA GLN A 246 -11.82 11.42 -9.72
C GLN A 246 -11.82 10.92 -8.27
N VAL A 247 -12.36 9.71 -7.98
CA VAL A 247 -12.29 9.12 -6.64
C VAL A 247 -10.82 8.88 -6.25
N ILE A 248 -10.03 8.26 -7.12
CA ILE A 248 -8.60 8.02 -6.91
C ILE A 248 -7.84 9.35 -6.71
N LEU A 249 -8.07 10.32 -7.60
CA LEU A 249 -7.39 11.62 -7.56
C LEU A 249 -7.78 12.44 -6.31
N ARG A 250 -9.05 12.34 -5.84
CA ARG A 250 -9.45 12.94 -4.55
C ARG A 250 -8.73 12.30 -3.38
N ALA A 251 -8.56 10.97 -3.38
CA ALA A 251 -7.79 10.30 -2.34
C ALA A 251 -6.32 10.76 -2.35
N LEU A 252 -5.70 10.88 -3.52
CA LEU A 252 -4.35 11.41 -3.66
C LEU A 252 -4.20 12.86 -3.18
N LYS A 253 -5.25 13.70 -3.34
CA LYS A 253 -5.24 15.05 -2.76
C LYS A 253 -5.38 15.02 -1.25
N ARG A 254 -6.29 14.22 -0.71
CA ARG A 254 -6.66 14.25 0.70
C ARG A 254 -5.73 13.41 1.58
N TYR A 255 -5.45 12.19 1.16
CA TYR A 255 -4.65 11.23 1.92
C TYR A 255 -3.24 11.07 1.34
N GLY A 256 -3.04 11.38 0.06
CA GLY A 256 -1.75 11.21 -0.61
C GLY A 256 -1.37 9.74 -0.80
N MET A 257 -0.08 9.51 -0.99
CA MET A 257 0.50 8.19 -1.20
C MET A 257 1.87 8.07 -0.53
N PHE A 258 2.22 6.88 -0.05
CA PHE A 258 3.51 6.55 0.53
C PHE A 258 4.45 5.95 -0.51
N LEU A 259 5.69 6.42 -0.53
CA LEU A 259 6.78 5.75 -1.22
C LEU A 259 7.14 4.50 -0.42
N ALA A 260 6.76 3.34 -0.94
CA ALA A 260 6.78 2.09 -0.21
C ALA A 260 7.77 1.06 -0.77
N ASP A 261 8.14 1.20 -2.05
CA ASP A 261 9.07 0.27 -2.68
C ASP A 261 9.89 0.91 -3.80
N ASN A 262 10.95 0.20 -4.21
CA ASN A 262 11.62 0.42 -5.48
C ASN A 262 10.87 -0.31 -6.59
N GLY A 263 10.74 0.33 -7.75
CA GLY A 263 10.00 -0.21 -8.88
C GLY A 263 9.90 0.82 -10.00
N SER A 264 8.97 0.66 -10.91
CA SER A 264 8.78 1.62 -11.99
C SER A 264 8.35 3.00 -11.48
N PRO A 265 8.71 4.09 -12.19
CA PRO A 265 8.47 5.44 -11.70
C PRO A 265 6.98 5.79 -11.62
N LEU A 266 6.53 6.23 -10.43
CA LEU A 266 5.15 6.61 -10.12
C LEU A 266 4.11 5.52 -10.46
N PHE A 267 4.44 4.25 -10.25
CA PHE A 267 3.46 3.19 -10.30
C PHE A 267 2.61 3.24 -9.04
N LEU A 268 1.31 3.43 -9.23
CA LEU A 268 0.29 3.42 -8.19
C LEU A 268 -0.25 2.00 -8.06
N SER A 269 -0.05 1.38 -6.91
CA SER A 269 -0.46 0.00 -6.70
C SER A 269 -1.96 -0.13 -6.43
N GLY A 270 -2.56 -1.20 -6.92
CA GLY A 270 -3.97 -1.51 -6.69
C GLY A 270 -4.28 -2.98 -6.88
N ALA A 271 -5.47 -3.38 -6.45
CA ALA A 271 -5.95 -4.74 -6.59
C ALA A 271 -6.56 -4.97 -7.98
N PRO A 272 -6.35 -6.17 -8.59
CA PRO A 272 -7.03 -6.56 -9.81
C PRO A 272 -8.53 -6.70 -9.56
N ASP A 273 -9.32 -6.27 -10.54
CA ASP A 273 -10.78 -6.49 -10.54
C ASP A 273 -11.30 -6.48 -11.97
N GLY A 274 -12.13 -7.45 -12.34
CA GLY A 274 -12.70 -7.56 -13.69
C GLY A 274 -13.64 -6.41 -14.09
N ARG A 275 -14.02 -5.57 -13.13
CA ARG A 275 -14.90 -4.42 -13.33
C ARG A 275 -14.14 -3.15 -13.71
N TRP A 276 -12.79 -3.10 -13.59
CA TRP A 276 -12.00 -1.96 -14.04
C TRP A 276 -12.16 -1.71 -15.54
N ASN A 277 -12.24 -0.45 -15.91
CA ASN A 277 -12.08 -0.02 -17.31
C ASN A 277 -10.62 0.43 -17.50
N ASN A 278 -9.81 -0.39 -18.16
CA ASN A 278 -8.38 -0.13 -18.35
C ASN A 278 -8.10 1.11 -19.21
N ASP A 279 -8.95 1.41 -20.18
CA ASP A 279 -8.82 2.61 -21.03
C ASP A 279 -9.08 3.87 -20.20
N ASP A 280 -10.05 3.81 -19.29
CA ASP A 280 -10.35 4.90 -18.37
C ASP A 280 -9.20 5.10 -17.37
N LEU A 281 -8.71 4.02 -16.75
CA LEU A 281 -7.54 4.07 -15.85
C LEU A 281 -6.31 4.66 -16.53
N ALA A 282 -6.12 4.41 -17.85
CA ALA A 282 -4.99 4.94 -18.59
C ALA A 282 -4.95 6.48 -18.62
N ALA A 283 -6.08 7.16 -18.45
CA ALA A 283 -6.14 8.61 -18.36
C ALA A 283 -5.40 9.18 -17.14
N LEU A 284 -5.21 8.40 -16.08
CA LEU A 284 -4.40 8.80 -14.91
C LEU A 284 -2.96 9.17 -15.30
N ARG A 285 -2.46 8.67 -16.44
CA ARG A 285 -1.14 9.04 -16.98
C ARG A 285 -1.04 10.52 -17.42
N GLU A 286 -2.13 11.25 -17.44
CA GLU A 286 -2.09 12.71 -17.67
C GLU A 286 -1.56 13.47 -16.44
N ILE A 287 -1.59 12.85 -15.25
CA ILE A 287 -1.01 13.40 -14.02
C ILE A 287 0.50 13.15 -14.02
N ARG A 288 1.26 14.21 -13.81
CA ARG A 288 2.73 14.21 -13.86
C ARG A 288 3.34 14.26 -12.47
N ALA A 289 4.60 13.88 -12.33
CA ALA A 289 5.36 14.05 -11.09
C ALA A 289 5.31 15.49 -10.57
N SER A 290 5.34 16.49 -11.47
CA SER A 290 5.24 17.91 -11.14
C SER A 290 3.91 18.33 -10.51
N ASP A 291 2.87 17.51 -10.63
CA ASP A 291 1.55 17.75 -10.04
C ASP A 291 1.48 17.29 -8.58
N PHE A 292 2.51 16.61 -8.10
CA PHE A 292 2.66 16.18 -6.72
C PHE A 292 3.57 17.09 -5.92
N GLU A 293 3.42 17.02 -4.61
CA GLU A 293 4.30 17.63 -3.63
C GLU A 293 4.51 16.67 -2.45
N ALA A 294 5.72 16.60 -1.92
CA ALA A 294 6.00 15.88 -0.69
C ALA A 294 5.50 16.70 0.51
N VAL A 295 4.95 16.02 1.50
CA VAL A 295 4.43 16.65 2.72
C VAL A 295 5.29 16.30 3.94
N ASP A 296 5.42 17.24 4.85
CA ASP A 296 6.01 17.01 6.15
C ASP A 296 4.97 16.41 7.09
N SER A 297 5.04 15.09 7.31
CA SER A 297 4.16 14.35 8.22
C SER A 297 4.74 14.20 9.64
N SER A 298 5.90 14.79 9.95
CA SER A 298 6.60 14.61 11.22
C SER A 298 5.75 14.99 12.44
N ARG A 299 4.90 16.00 12.31
CA ARG A 299 3.99 16.45 13.37
C ARG A 299 2.83 15.51 13.66
N LEU A 300 2.60 14.53 12.79
CA LEU A 300 1.59 13.48 13.02
C LEU A 300 2.15 12.33 13.86
N MET A 301 3.45 12.16 13.92
CA MET A 301 4.10 11.12 14.69
C MET A 301 3.90 11.35 16.19
N ARG A 302 3.25 10.40 16.86
CA ARG A 302 3.10 10.38 18.33
C ARG A 302 4.22 9.59 18.98
N ASP A 303 4.53 8.44 18.40
CA ASP A 303 5.55 7.50 18.85
C ASP A 303 6.25 6.96 17.59
N PRO A 304 7.58 6.93 17.51
CA PRO A 304 8.30 6.41 16.36
C PRO A 304 8.02 4.93 16.08
N ASN A 305 7.55 4.16 17.06
CA ASN A 305 7.24 2.74 16.93
C ASN A 305 5.75 2.44 16.70
N SER A 306 4.93 3.48 16.53
CA SER A 306 3.50 3.35 16.32
C SER A 306 3.04 4.08 15.06
N ALA A 307 2.13 3.46 14.31
CA ALA A 307 1.42 4.09 13.20
C ALA A 307 0.31 5.06 13.67
N GLN A 308 0.10 5.20 14.99
CA GLN A 308 -0.90 6.09 15.54
C GLN A 308 -0.52 7.55 15.30
N SER A 309 -1.40 8.27 14.65
CA SER A 309 -1.22 9.70 14.38
C SER A 309 -1.73 10.57 15.52
N ALA A 310 -1.06 11.70 15.73
CA ALA A 310 -1.61 12.77 16.55
C ALA A 310 -2.90 13.29 15.89
N THR A 311 -4.03 13.15 16.57
CA THR A 311 -5.29 13.77 16.15
C THR A 311 -5.13 15.29 16.19
N ARG A 312 -5.37 15.97 15.07
CA ARG A 312 -5.54 17.43 15.12
C ARG A 312 -6.87 17.71 15.84
N ARG A 313 -6.78 18.43 16.95
CA ARG A 313 -7.94 19.04 17.60
C ARG A 313 -8.43 20.22 16.78
#